data_2c7de276511981008d7e4a7cc480fe68
#
_entry.id   2c7de276511981008d7e4a7cc480fe68
#
_cell.length_a   1.000
_cell.length_b   1.000
_cell.length_c   1.000
_cell.angle_alpha   90.00
_cell.angle_beta   90.00
_cell.angle_gamma   90.00
#
_symmetry.space_group_name_H-M   'P 1'
#
loop_
_entity.id
_entity.type
_entity.pdbx_description
1 polymer ?
#
loop_
_entity_poly.entity_id
_entity_poly.type
_entity_poly.pdbx_seq_one_letter_code
_entity_poly.pdbx_strand_id
1 'polypeptide(L)'
;MRVSLRTLSGATLLALLLIPSGADAQTIPSPFRFLEAKKEVGPVLGYMNAGTGRFAYGPNGGMVVGGRFGIELAGPLSFETVATYISGSRDIVNPGRDEGERKAGEADVGIGTLDARIKFSLTGDRAWHNVAPFIVFGGGMALDLAGTDPVEEDLEPADRFDFGSSFFGTLGVGNRWFISDQFGVRADAVFSLWRLSTPPGFSDPERDFLNVEEGEWISGLTFSLAGVWRW
;
A
#
# COMPACT_ATOMS: atom_id res chain seq x y z
N MET A 1 -29.49 89.08 24.49
CA MET A 1 -29.29 87.71 24.94
C MET A 1 -28.86 86.84 23.74
N ARG A 2 -27.54 86.58 23.55
CA ARG A 2 -27.00 85.78 22.45
C ARG A 2 -26.68 84.37 23.02
N VAL A 3 -27.53 83.42 22.67
CA VAL A 3 -27.27 81.99 23.03
C VAL A 3 -26.36 81.38 21.94
N SER A 4 -25.25 80.92 22.41
CA SER A 4 -24.15 80.40 21.60
C SER A 4 -24.51 79.04 20.94
N LEU A 5 -24.51 78.98 19.61
CA LEU A 5 -24.82 77.83 18.77
C LEU A 5 -23.64 76.86 18.60
N ARG A 6 -22.69 76.86 19.52
CA ARG A 6 -21.42 76.09 19.36
C ARG A 6 -21.35 74.75 20.11
N THR A 7 -22.35 74.36 20.86
CA THR A 7 -22.28 73.10 21.68
C THR A 7 -23.06 71.92 21.12
N LEU A 8 -23.79 72.05 20.01
CA LEU A 8 -24.55 70.94 19.42
C LEU A 8 -23.74 70.09 18.40
N SER A 9 -22.63 70.59 17.89
CA SER A 9 -21.87 69.91 16.86
C SER A 9 -20.97 68.77 17.35
N GLY A 10 -20.64 68.78 18.67
CA GLY A 10 -19.74 67.75 19.22
C GLY A 10 -20.43 66.43 19.61
N ALA A 11 -21.68 66.53 20.04
CA ALA A 11 -22.43 65.33 20.50
C ALA A 11 -22.93 64.46 19.33
N THR A 12 -23.21 65.06 18.15
CA THR A 12 -23.66 64.31 16.95
C THR A 12 -22.52 63.56 16.29
N LEU A 13 -21.28 64.03 16.39
CA LEU A 13 -20.10 63.32 15.82
C LEU A 13 -19.68 62.11 16.68
N LEU A 14 -19.91 62.14 17.97
CA LEU A 14 -19.58 61.04 18.88
C LEU A 14 -20.60 59.90 18.80
N ALA A 15 -21.85 60.18 18.43
CA ALA A 15 -22.89 59.15 18.26
C ALA A 15 -22.74 58.35 16.96
N LEU A 16 -22.06 58.86 15.93
CA LEU A 16 -21.79 58.13 14.69
C LEU A 16 -20.62 57.11 14.83
N LEU A 17 -19.80 57.25 15.86
CA LEU A 17 -18.68 56.30 16.12
C LEU A 17 -19.09 55.08 16.93
N LEU A 18 -20.32 54.98 17.40
CA LEU A 18 -20.87 53.87 18.19
C LEU A 18 -21.86 52.99 17.42
N ILE A 19 -21.90 53.09 16.08
CA ILE A 19 -22.59 52.08 15.29
C ILE A 19 -21.71 50.81 15.35
N PRO A 20 -22.10 49.72 16.07
CA PRO A 20 -21.41 48.46 15.96
C PRO A 20 -21.61 48.06 14.49
N SER A 21 -20.56 48.19 13.67
CA SER A 21 -20.47 47.45 12.42
C SER A 21 -20.59 45.99 12.85
N GLY A 22 -21.75 45.40 12.64
CA GLY A 22 -21.92 43.97 12.73
C GLY A 22 -20.91 43.34 11.77
N ALA A 23 -19.72 43.05 12.29
CA ALA A 23 -18.81 42.16 11.62
C ALA A 23 -19.51 40.82 11.66
N ASP A 24 -20.33 40.51 10.67
CA ASP A 24 -20.69 39.13 10.35
C ASP A 24 -19.36 38.42 10.18
N ALA A 25 -18.90 37.74 11.21
CA ALA A 25 -17.76 36.86 11.15
C ALA A 25 -18.12 35.83 10.09
N GLN A 26 -17.58 36.01 8.88
CA GLN A 26 -17.74 35.05 7.81
C GLN A 26 -17.19 33.74 8.35
N THR A 27 -18.07 32.81 8.70
CA THR A 27 -17.71 31.42 9.02
C THR A 27 -17.17 30.82 7.75
N ILE A 28 -15.84 30.87 7.58
CA ILE A 28 -15.16 30.12 6.52
C ILE A 28 -15.35 28.64 6.86
N PRO A 29 -16.14 27.89 6.07
CA PRO A 29 -16.34 26.48 6.35
C PRO A 29 -14.99 25.77 6.33
N SER A 30 -14.67 25.06 7.40
CA SER A 30 -13.43 24.28 7.49
C SER A 30 -13.40 23.25 6.35
N PRO A 31 -12.31 23.17 5.56
CA PRO A 31 -12.15 22.14 4.53
C PRO A 31 -11.93 20.73 5.14
N PHE A 32 -11.78 20.65 6.47
CA PHE A 32 -11.58 19.41 7.18
C PHE A 32 -12.91 18.86 7.71
N ARG A 33 -13.14 17.56 7.46
CA ARG A 33 -14.27 16.80 7.99
C ARG A 33 -13.74 15.70 8.90
N PHE A 34 -14.31 15.53 10.09
CA PHE A 34 -14.01 14.42 10.99
C PHE A 34 -14.53 13.10 10.42
N LEU A 35 -13.77 12.03 10.66
CA LEU A 35 -14.10 10.68 10.24
C LEU A 35 -14.58 9.90 11.46
N GLU A 36 -15.89 9.72 11.60
CA GLU A 36 -16.50 9.07 12.77
C GLU A 36 -16.38 7.54 12.74
N ALA A 37 -16.49 6.95 11.54
CA ALA A 37 -16.40 5.50 11.35
C ALA A 37 -14.98 4.99 11.62
N LYS A 38 -14.87 4.00 12.53
CA LYS A 38 -13.59 3.47 13.02
C LYS A 38 -13.17 2.15 12.42
N LYS A 39 -14.04 1.52 11.66
CA LYS A 39 -13.76 0.25 11.00
C LYS A 39 -13.93 0.40 9.50
N GLU A 40 -13.13 -0.33 8.74
CA GLU A 40 -13.24 -0.35 7.28
C GLU A 40 -13.00 -1.75 6.74
N VAL A 41 -13.73 -2.12 5.70
CA VAL A 41 -13.53 -3.36 4.95
C VAL A 41 -13.68 -3.07 3.46
N GLY A 42 -12.99 -3.82 2.62
CA GLY A 42 -13.18 -3.68 1.19
C GLY A 42 -12.36 -4.64 0.35
N PRO A 43 -12.79 -4.87 -0.90
CA PRO A 43 -12.02 -5.62 -1.88
C PRO A 43 -10.79 -4.83 -2.31
N VAL A 44 -9.75 -5.56 -2.71
CA VAL A 44 -8.49 -5.04 -3.25
C VAL A 44 -8.27 -5.62 -4.64
N LEU A 45 -7.96 -4.77 -5.59
CA LEU A 45 -7.54 -5.14 -6.95
C LEU A 45 -6.27 -4.38 -7.29
N GLY A 46 -5.30 -5.05 -7.90
CA GLY A 46 -4.04 -4.40 -8.19
C GLY A 46 -3.13 -5.20 -9.13
N TYR A 47 -1.92 -4.73 -9.25
CA TYR A 47 -0.86 -5.37 -9.99
C TYR A 47 0.45 -5.21 -9.21
N MET A 48 1.20 -6.31 -9.10
CA MET A 48 2.52 -6.37 -8.50
C MET A 48 3.57 -6.57 -9.59
N ASN A 49 4.62 -5.77 -9.55
CA ASN A 49 5.86 -6.01 -10.29
C ASN A 49 6.91 -6.44 -9.27
N ALA A 50 7.53 -7.60 -9.47
CA ALA A 50 8.49 -8.19 -8.56
C ALA A 50 9.83 -8.45 -9.25
N GLY A 51 10.92 -8.35 -8.48
CA GLY A 51 12.23 -8.80 -8.92
C GLY A 51 12.29 -10.33 -8.92
N THR A 52 12.91 -10.90 -9.94
CA THR A 52 13.02 -12.36 -10.14
C THR A 52 14.28 -12.98 -9.57
N GLY A 53 15.13 -12.17 -8.94
CA GLY A 53 16.43 -12.60 -8.43
C GLY A 53 17.52 -12.66 -9.51
N ARG A 54 18.75 -12.97 -9.05
CA ARG A 54 19.96 -12.96 -9.90
C ARG A 54 19.86 -13.91 -11.09
N PHE A 55 19.21 -15.04 -10.91
CA PHE A 55 19.12 -16.09 -11.92
C PHE A 55 17.72 -16.17 -12.57
N ALA A 56 16.86 -15.19 -12.32
CA ALA A 56 15.55 -15.00 -12.92
C ALA A 56 14.53 -16.15 -12.68
N TYR A 57 14.71 -16.97 -11.64
CA TYR A 57 13.76 -18.05 -11.30
C TYR A 57 12.60 -17.61 -10.40
N GLY A 58 12.68 -16.42 -9.80
CA GLY A 58 11.65 -15.91 -8.91
C GLY A 58 10.39 -15.42 -9.65
N PRO A 59 9.27 -15.24 -8.92
CA PRO A 59 8.03 -14.73 -9.48
C PRO A 59 8.17 -13.33 -10.09
N ASN A 60 7.64 -13.11 -11.29
CA ASN A 60 7.61 -11.80 -11.96
C ASN A 60 6.61 -10.79 -11.33
N GLY A 61 5.76 -11.26 -10.43
CA GLY A 61 4.58 -10.54 -9.96
C GLY A 61 3.35 -10.91 -10.78
N GLY A 62 2.33 -10.06 -10.77
CA GLY A 62 1.10 -10.31 -11.52
C GLY A 62 -0.12 -9.57 -10.98
N MET A 63 -1.30 -10.04 -11.39
CA MET A 63 -2.57 -9.52 -10.91
C MET A 63 -2.77 -9.83 -9.42
N VAL A 64 -3.20 -8.84 -8.66
CA VAL A 64 -3.47 -8.94 -7.22
C VAL A 64 -4.96 -8.78 -6.98
N VAL A 65 -5.58 -9.77 -6.33
CA VAL A 65 -6.97 -9.70 -5.88
C VAL A 65 -7.05 -10.08 -4.41
N GLY A 66 -7.95 -9.47 -3.66
CA GLY A 66 -8.08 -9.81 -2.26
C GLY A 66 -9.03 -8.91 -1.48
N GLY A 67 -8.81 -8.86 -0.18
CA GLY A 67 -9.58 -8.07 0.75
C GLY A 67 -8.74 -7.45 1.84
N ARG A 68 -9.26 -6.39 2.44
CA ARG A 68 -8.67 -5.72 3.58
C ARG A 68 -9.69 -5.47 4.67
N PHE A 69 -9.21 -5.44 5.89
CA PHE A 69 -9.96 -5.03 7.05
C PHE A 69 -9.10 -4.09 7.90
N GLY A 70 -9.66 -2.99 8.36
CA GLY A 70 -8.95 -2.00 9.15
C GLY A 70 -9.74 -1.53 10.35
N ILE A 71 -9.02 -1.17 11.42
CA ILE A 71 -9.58 -0.60 12.65
C ILE A 71 -8.77 0.64 13.00
N GLU A 72 -9.42 1.77 13.20
CA GLU A 72 -8.79 2.97 13.74
C GLU A 72 -8.54 2.78 15.24
N LEU A 73 -7.30 2.94 15.68
CA LEU A 73 -6.87 2.71 17.06
C LEU A 73 -6.98 4.01 17.89
N ALA A 74 -6.19 5.00 17.51
CA ALA A 74 -6.14 6.29 18.19
C ALA A 74 -5.56 7.38 17.29
N GLY A 75 -6.22 8.52 17.17
CA GLY A 75 -5.76 9.66 16.37
C GLY A 75 -5.42 9.24 14.92
N PRO A 76 -4.16 9.43 14.47
CA PRO A 76 -3.79 9.10 13.09
C PRO A 76 -3.52 7.60 12.85
N LEU A 77 -3.51 6.78 13.90
CA LEU A 77 -3.07 5.38 13.82
C LEU A 77 -4.23 4.43 13.59
N SER A 78 -4.05 3.48 12.68
CA SER A 78 -4.96 2.37 12.41
C SER A 78 -4.18 1.07 12.27
N PHE A 79 -4.79 -0.03 12.66
CA PHE A 79 -4.33 -1.38 12.35
C PHE A 79 -5.08 -1.90 11.14
N GLU A 80 -4.38 -2.59 10.24
CA GLU A 80 -4.95 -3.12 9.01
C GLU A 80 -4.44 -4.53 8.75
N THR A 81 -5.34 -5.42 8.33
CA THR A 81 -5.00 -6.74 7.80
C THR A 81 -5.39 -6.80 6.34
N VAL A 82 -4.51 -7.35 5.51
CA VAL A 82 -4.72 -7.50 4.07
C VAL A 82 -4.44 -8.94 3.69
N ALA A 83 -5.42 -9.59 3.03
CA ALA A 83 -5.27 -10.92 2.47
C ALA A 83 -5.39 -10.81 0.96
N THR A 84 -4.39 -11.30 0.21
CA THR A 84 -4.40 -11.23 -1.27
C THR A 84 -3.96 -12.55 -1.90
N TYR A 85 -4.40 -12.72 -3.14
CA TYR A 85 -3.91 -13.72 -4.07
C TYR A 85 -3.26 -13.01 -5.25
N ILE A 86 -2.03 -13.42 -5.58
CA ILE A 86 -1.24 -12.91 -6.68
C ILE A 86 -1.16 -13.99 -7.75
N SER A 87 -1.65 -13.68 -8.95
CA SER A 87 -1.59 -14.57 -10.12
C SER A 87 -0.64 -14.00 -11.16
N GLY A 88 0.41 -14.71 -11.46
CA GLY A 88 1.45 -14.30 -12.40
C GLY A 88 2.19 -15.47 -12.99
N SER A 89 3.43 -15.26 -13.42
CA SER A 89 4.30 -16.29 -13.97
C SER A 89 5.73 -16.17 -13.46
N ARG A 90 6.52 -17.20 -13.65
CA ARG A 90 7.98 -17.23 -13.43
C ARG A 90 8.68 -18.04 -14.49
N ASP A 91 9.94 -17.76 -14.71
CA ASP A 91 10.76 -18.60 -15.58
C ASP A 91 11.19 -19.87 -14.86
N ILE A 92 11.13 -21.01 -15.56
CA ILE A 92 11.74 -22.26 -15.13
C ILE A 92 13.18 -22.24 -15.65
N VAL A 93 14.13 -22.23 -14.72
CA VAL A 93 15.55 -22.08 -15.02
C VAL A 93 16.30 -23.39 -14.72
N ASN A 94 16.99 -23.95 -15.72
CA ASN A 94 17.84 -25.11 -15.55
C ASN A 94 19.31 -24.67 -15.40
N PRO A 95 19.90 -24.77 -14.20
CA PRO A 95 21.30 -24.37 -13.98
C PRO A 95 22.33 -25.27 -14.68
N GLY A 96 21.94 -26.47 -15.11
CA GLY A 96 22.81 -27.39 -15.86
C GLY A 96 22.99 -27.03 -17.34
N ARG A 97 22.33 -25.96 -17.86
CA ARG A 97 22.48 -25.51 -19.24
C ARG A 97 23.44 -24.33 -19.34
N ASP A 98 23.96 -24.11 -20.54
CA ASP A 98 24.85 -22.98 -20.84
C ASP A 98 24.18 -21.61 -20.62
N GLU A 99 24.98 -20.61 -20.31
CA GLU A 99 24.51 -19.24 -20.16
C GLU A 99 23.79 -18.76 -21.43
N GLY A 100 22.54 -18.28 -21.28
CA GLY A 100 21.66 -17.88 -22.39
C GLY A 100 20.65 -18.96 -22.82
N GLU A 101 20.86 -20.24 -22.49
CA GLU A 101 19.92 -21.35 -22.76
C GLU A 101 19.27 -21.92 -21.49
N ARG A 102 19.49 -21.28 -20.35
CA ARG A 102 19.00 -21.74 -19.03
C ARG A 102 17.50 -21.72 -18.88
N LYS A 103 16.78 -20.88 -19.62
CA LYS A 103 15.31 -20.86 -19.56
C LYS A 103 14.76 -22.14 -20.21
N ALA A 104 14.20 -23.02 -19.38
CA ALA A 104 13.59 -24.29 -19.79
C ALA A 104 12.12 -24.16 -20.16
N GLY A 105 11.43 -23.19 -19.55
CA GLY A 105 10.00 -22.94 -19.74
C GLY A 105 9.51 -21.76 -18.89
N GLU A 106 8.20 -21.71 -18.74
CA GLU A 106 7.50 -20.73 -17.90
C GLU A 106 6.45 -21.46 -17.09
N ALA A 107 6.34 -21.16 -15.80
CA ALA A 107 5.34 -21.73 -14.89
C ALA A 107 4.39 -20.65 -14.41
N ASP A 108 3.13 -21.02 -14.21
CA ASP A 108 2.16 -20.18 -13.53
C ASP A 108 2.50 -20.06 -12.03
N VAL A 109 2.25 -18.87 -11.48
CA VAL A 109 2.47 -18.58 -10.06
C VAL A 109 1.16 -18.18 -9.42
N GLY A 110 0.85 -18.82 -8.29
CA GLY A 110 -0.29 -18.50 -7.45
C GLY A 110 0.17 -18.29 -6.00
N ILE A 111 0.36 -17.04 -5.58
CA ILE A 111 0.84 -16.73 -4.23
C ILE A 111 -0.29 -16.16 -3.38
N GLY A 112 -0.64 -16.85 -2.30
CA GLY A 112 -1.48 -16.33 -1.24
C GLY A 112 -0.68 -15.52 -0.24
N THR A 113 -1.13 -14.32 0.13
CA THR A 113 -0.48 -13.49 1.15
C THR A 113 -1.45 -13.10 2.26
N LEU A 114 -0.90 -13.00 3.47
CA LEU A 114 -1.59 -12.41 4.61
C LEU A 114 -0.61 -11.48 5.32
N ASP A 115 -0.96 -10.20 5.43
CA ASP A 115 -0.14 -9.24 6.12
C ASP A 115 -0.91 -8.41 7.15
N ALA A 116 -0.16 -7.87 8.11
CA ALA A 116 -0.62 -6.96 9.14
C ALA A 116 0.17 -5.66 9.03
N ARG A 117 -0.54 -4.53 9.01
CA ARG A 117 0.05 -3.20 8.79
C ARG A 117 -0.41 -2.21 9.85
N ILE A 118 0.46 -1.28 10.16
CA ILE A 118 0.08 -0.03 10.81
C ILE A 118 -0.06 1.03 9.73
N LYS A 119 -1.21 1.69 9.73
CA LYS A 119 -1.50 2.82 8.84
C LYS A 119 -1.45 4.12 9.65
N PHE A 120 -0.69 5.09 9.16
CA PHE A 120 -0.60 6.43 9.72
C PHE A 120 -1.25 7.43 8.76
N SER A 121 -2.39 8.00 9.15
CA SER A 121 -3.09 9.02 8.37
C SER A 121 -2.41 10.38 8.55
N LEU A 122 -1.99 11.01 7.46
CA LEU A 122 -1.28 12.30 7.51
C LEU A 122 -2.19 13.48 7.89
N THR A 123 -3.50 13.29 7.75
CA THR A 123 -4.52 14.27 8.16
C THR A 123 -5.14 13.96 9.52
N GLY A 124 -4.58 12.97 10.24
CA GLY A 124 -5.12 12.50 11.51
C GLY A 124 -6.46 11.78 11.33
N ASP A 125 -7.41 12.09 12.17
CA ASP A 125 -8.80 11.61 12.15
C ASP A 125 -9.72 12.43 11.22
N ARG A 126 -9.14 13.21 10.31
CA ARG A 126 -9.86 14.12 9.41
C ARG A 126 -9.58 13.81 7.95
N ALA A 127 -10.49 14.22 7.09
CA ALA A 127 -10.28 14.30 5.65
C ALA A 127 -10.23 15.76 5.22
N TRP A 128 -9.28 16.11 4.35
CA TRP A 128 -9.19 17.42 3.71
C TRP A 128 -9.83 17.33 2.33
N HIS A 129 -10.91 18.08 2.11
CA HIS A 129 -11.72 17.98 0.87
C HIS A 129 -12.05 16.51 0.48
N ASN A 130 -12.48 15.71 1.45
CA ASN A 130 -12.76 14.28 1.31
C ASN A 130 -11.54 13.40 0.96
N VAL A 131 -10.32 13.90 1.12
CA VAL A 131 -9.07 13.20 0.83
C VAL A 131 -8.29 12.97 2.13
N ALA A 132 -7.75 11.77 2.33
CA ALA A 132 -6.92 11.42 3.48
C ALA A 132 -5.72 10.59 3.04
N PRO A 133 -4.56 11.24 2.80
CA PRO A 133 -3.31 10.56 2.50
C PRO A 133 -2.77 9.84 3.75
N PHE A 134 -2.05 8.74 3.53
CA PHE A 134 -1.51 7.92 4.60
C PHE A 134 -0.23 7.22 4.18
N ILE A 135 0.50 6.75 5.20
CA ILE A 135 1.64 5.84 5.08
C ILE A 135 1.25 4.52 5.75
N VAL A 136 1.73 3.40 5.21
CA VAL A 136 1.59 2.07 5.81
C VAL A 136 2.95 1.41 5.97
N PHE A 137 3.12 0.66 7.03
CA PHE A 137 4.27 -0.23 7.23
C PHE A 137 3.82 -1.48 7.98
N GLY A 138 4.46 -2.58 7.70
CA GLY A 138 4.08 -3.85 8.31
C GLY A 138 4.84 -5.02 7.75
N GLY A 139 4.21 -6.18 7.78
CA GLY A 139 4.76 -7.41 7.23
C GLY A 139 3.78 -8.55 7.30
N GLY A 140 4.15 -9.64 6.68
CA GLY A 140 3.27 -10.79 6.56
C GLY A 140 3.99 -12.04 6.08
N MET A 141 3.19 -12.98 5.63
CA MET A 141 3.61 -14.25 5.10
C MET A 141 2.99 -14.50 3.74
N ALA A 142 3.80 -15.02 2.82
CA ALA A 142 3.41 -15.46 1.49
C ALA A 142 3.55 -16.99 1.41
N LEU A 143 2.60 -17.63 0.73
CA LEU A 143 2.54 -19.08 0.52
C LEU A 143 2.33 -19.35 -0.97
N ASP A 144 3.08 -20.30 -1.52
CA ASP A 144 2.80 -20.81 -2.85
C ASP A 144 1.55 -21.72 -2.82
N LEU A 145 0.63 -21.46 -3.73
CA LEU A 145 -0.62 -22.17 -3.90
C LEU A 145 -0.76 -22.81 -5.30
N ALA A 146 0.22 -22.61 -6.18
CA ALA A 146 0.15 -23.10 -7.56
C ALA A 146 0.58 -24.57 -7.70
N GLY A 147 1.52 -25.03 -6.84
CA GLY A 147 2.15 -26.34 -6.94
C GLY A 147 3.27 -26.40 -7.99
N THR A 148 3.80 -27.59 -8.22
CA THR A 148 4.92 -27.84 -9.15
C THR A 148 4.43 -27.94 -10.58
N ASP A 149 5.10 -27.24 -11.52
CA ASP A 149 4.80 -27.32 -12.95
C ASP A 149 5.36 -28.63 -13.54
N PRO A 150 4.67 -29.30 -14.50
CA PRO A 150 5.16 -30.53 -15.15
C PRO A 150 6.54 -30.37 -15.81
N VAL A 151 6.86 -29.21 -16.38
CA VAL A 151 8.19 -28.94 -16.97
C VAL A 151 9.29 -28.93 -15.89
N GLU A 152 8.96 -28.52 -14.70
CA GLU A 152 9.88 -28.49 -13.57
C GLU A 152 10.09 -29.89 -12.96
N GLU A 153 9.11 -30.77 -13.10
CA GLU A 153 9.25 -32.18 -12.69
C GLU A 153 10.32 -32.91 -13.50
N ASP A 154 10.61 -32.48 -14.72
CA ASP A 154 11.68 -33.04 -15.56
C ASP A 154 13.08 -32.59 -15.13
N LEU A 155 13.20 -31.55 -14.30
CA LEU A 155 14.48 -31.10 -13.74
C LEU A 155 14.96 -32.03 -12.59
N GLU A 156 16.28 -32.07 -12.38
CA GLU A 156 16.82 -32.68 -11.19
C GLU A 156 16.27 -32.05 -9.92
N PRO A 157 16.01 -32.80 -8.84
CA PRO A 157 15.43 -32.24 -7.62
C PRO A 157 16.22 -31.04 -7.02
N ALA A 158 17.54 -31.00 -7.21
CA ALA A 158 18.41 -29.92 -6.77
C ALA A 158 18.24 -28.63 -7.58
N ASP A 159 17.69 -28.72 -8.81
CA ASP A 159 17.51 -27.63 -9.74
C ASP A 159 16.12 -27.01 -9.67
N ARG A 160 15.18 -27.66 -8.99
CA ARG A 160 13.81 -27.19 -8.84
C ARG A 160 13.74 -26.02 -7.89
N PHE A 161 12.99 -25.01 -8.31
CA PHE A 161 12.68 -23.89 -7.44
C PHE A 161 11.44 -24.19 -6.60
N ASP A 162 11.54 -24.00 -5.30
CA ASP A 162 10.41 -24.07 -4.36
C ASP A 162 10.28 -22.74 -3.63
N PHE A 163 9.19 -22.04 -3.89
CA PHE A 163 8.88 -20.80 -3.17
C PHE A 163 8.49 -21.11 -1.71
N GLY A 164 7.74 -22.19 -1.48
CA GLY A 164 7.28 -22.65 -0.17
C GLY A 164 6.53 -21.56 0.59
N SER A 165 7.12 -21.10 1.68
CA SER A 165 6.61 -19.99 2.48
C SER A 165 7.70 -18.96 2.73
N SER A 166 7.37 -17.68 2.61
CA SER A 166 8.31 -16.58 2.85
C SER A 166 7.67 -15.48 3.70
N PHE A 167 8.45 -14.95 4.66
CA PHE A 167 8.08 -13.73 5.36
C PHE A 167 8.50 -12.50 4.54
N PHE A 168 7.68 -11.47 4.60
CA PHE A 168 7.98 -10.21 3.92
C PHE A 168 7.67 -9.00 4.80
N GLY A 169 8.44 -7.93 4.59
CA GLY A 169 8.18 -6.61 5.13
C GLY A 169 7.53 -5.71 4.08
N THR A 170 6.69 -4.76 4.52
CA THR A 170 6.00 -3.82 3.65
C THR A 170 6.18 -2.38 4.11
N LEU A 171 6.32 -1.48 3.15
CA LEU A 171 6.27 -0.03 3.33
C LEU A 171 5.51 0.57 2.15
N GLY A 172 4.58 1.48 2.42
CA GLY A 172 3.80 2.05 1.34
C GLY A 172 3.17 3.39 1.67
N VAL A 173 2.62 3.97 0.64
CA VAL A 173 1.85 5.21 0.71
C VAL A 173 0.54 5.02 -0.02
N GLY A 174 -0.45 5.81 0.34
CA GLY A 174 -1.72 5.76 -0.35
C GLY A 174 -2.59 6.96 -0.05
N ASN A 175 -3.75 6.94 -0.67
CA ASN A 175 -4.75 7.97 -0.49
C ASN A 175 -6.14 7.36 -0.43
N ARG A 176 -7.00 7.93 0.42
CA ARG A 176 -8.43 7.60 0.50
C ARG A 176 -9.24 8.78 0.01
N TRP A 177 -10.24 8.51 -0.82
CA TRP A 177 -11.24 9.47 -1.29
C TRP A 177 -12.60 9.06 -0.74
N PHE A 178 -13.22 9.90 0.07
CA PHE A 178 -14.52 9.63 0.68
C PHE A 178 -15.64 10.15 -0.24
N ILE A 179 -16.43 9.23 -0.78
CA ILE A 179 -17.62 9.54 -1.59
C ILE A 179 -18.79 9.89 -0.67
N SER A 180 -18.89 9.19 0.46
CA SER A 180 -19.85 9.43 1.53
C SER A 180 -19.21 9.11 2.89
N ASP A 181 -19.99 9.18 3.98
CA ASP A 181 -19.51 8.83 5.32
C ASP A 181 -19.17 7.34 5.43
N GLN A 182 -19.86 6.50 4.67
CA GLN A 182 -19.72 5.05 4.70
C GLN A 182 -18.90 4.48 3.54
N PHE A 183 -18.80 5.17 2.40
CA PHE A 183 -18.15 4.64 1.22
C PHE A 183 -17.02 5.53 0.73
N GLY A 184 -15.95 4.89 0.29
CA GLY A 184 -14.80 5.55 -0.29
C GLY A 184 -14.07 4.66 -1.30
N VAL A 185 -13.09 5.25 -1.96
CA VAL A 185 -12.12 4.57 -2.81
C VAL A 185 -10.73 4.84 -2.23
N ARG A 186 -9.86 3.86 -2.35
CA ARG A 186 -8.49 3.94 -1.88
C ARG A 186 -7.54 3.48 -2.97
N ALA A 187 -6.41 4.18 -3.12
CA ALA A 187 -5.29 3.76 -3.93
C ALA A 187 -4.04 3.63 -3.06
N ASP A 188 -3.27 2.58 -3.29
CA ASP A 188 -2.03 2.27 -2.58
C ASP A 188 -0.89 2.02 -3.56
N ALA A 189 0.32 2.43 -3.16
CA ALA A 189 1.59 1.98 -3.71
C ALA A 189 2.39 1.39 -2.56
N VAL A 190 2.62 0.07 -2.60
CA VAL A 190 3.25 -0.70 -1.52
C VAL A 190 4.49 -1.40 -2.03
N PHE A 191 5.62 -1.07 -1.45
CA PHE A 191 6.88 -1.77 -1.62
C PHE A 191 6.93 -2.94 -0.64
N SER A 192 7.30 -4.12 -1.13
CA SER A 192 7.48 -5.34 -0.35
C SER A 192 8.90 -5.87 -0.52
N LEU A 193 9.47 -6.41 0.55
CA LEU A 193 10.81 -6.98 0.59
C LEU A 193 10.74 -8.37 1.21
N TRP A 194 11.26 -9.39 0.52
CA TRP A 194 11.30 -10.77 1.01
C TRP A 194 12.59 -11.47 0.59
N ARG A 195 12.86 -12.60 1.23
CA ARG A 195 14.01 -13.44 0.87
C ARG A 195 13.53 -14.58 -0.04
N LEU A 196 14.21 -14.72 -1.16
CA LEU A 196 14.03 -15.80 -2.12
C LEU A 196 15.10 -16.85 -1.88
N SER A 197 14.72 -18.12 -1.73
CA SER A 197 15.66 -19.24 -1.59
C SER A 197 16.25 -19.59 -2.94
N THR A 198 17.57 -19.78 -3.00
CA THR A 198 18.27 -20.20 -4.22
C THR A 198 18.22 -21.72 -4.33
N PRO A 199 17.81 -22.30 -5.47
CA PRO A 199 17.87 -23.73 -5.68
C PRO A 199 19.30 -24.27 -5.49
N PRO A 200 19.48 -25.41 -4.78
CA PRO A 200 20.83 -25.96 -4.49
C PRO A 200 21.70 -26.20 -5.71
N GLY A 201 21.10 -26.51 -6.86
CA GLY A 201 21.81 -26.72 -8.11
C GLY A 201 22.63 -25.55 -8.63
N PHE A 202 22.33 -24.30 -8.19
CA PHE A 202 23.17 -23.14 -8.48
C PHE A 202 24.43 -23.09 -7.58
N SER A 203 24.47 -23.86 -6.48
CA SER A 203 25.63 -23.95 -5.59
C SER A 203 26.50 -25.16 -5.89
N ASP A 204 26.23 -25.90 -6.96
CA ASP A 204 27.02 -27.05 -7.39
C ASP A 204 28.41 -26.59 -7.87
N PRO A 205 29.52 -27.06 -7.27
CA PRO A 205 30.87 -26.69 -7.67
C PRO A 205 31.24 -27.06 -9.11
N GLU A 206 30.57 -28.06 -9.73
CA GLU A 206 30.79 -28.47 -11.10
C GLU A 206 30.20 -27.57 -12.16
N ARG A 207 29.35 -26.60 -11.73
CA ARG A 207 28.57 -25.71 -12.64
C ARG A 207 29.12 -24.29 -12.78
N ASP A 208 30.31 -24.02 -12.22
CA ASP A 208 31.06 -22.75 -12.35
C ASP A 208 30.30 -21.46 -11.91
N PHE A 209 29.26 -21.57 -11.08
CA PHE A 209 28.64 -20.40 -10.49
C PHE A 209 29.47 -19.83 -9.35
N LEU A 210 29.82 -18.55 -9.45
CA LEU A 210 30.63 -17.88 -8.44
C LEU A 210 29.76 -17.11 -7.44
N ASN A 211 30.11 -17.21 -6.15
CA ASN A 211 29.48 -16.45 -5.07
C ASN A 211 27.96 -16.60 -5.02
N VAL A 212 27.46 -17.83 -5.03
CA VAL A 212 26.05 -18.14 -4.87
C VAL A 212 25.71 -18.18 -3.38
N GLU A 213 24.75 -17.35 -2.97
CA GLU A 213 24.20 -17.37 -1.61
C GLU A 213 23.00 -18.31 -1.56
N GLU A 214 22.72 -18.89 -0.39
CA GLU A 214 21.55 -19.76 -0.16
C GLU A 214 20.21 -19.06 -0.36
N GLY A 215 20.21 -17.74 -0.46
CA GLY A 215 19.03 -16.94 -0.75
C GLY A 215 19.36 -15.46 -0.87
N GLU A 216 18.56 -14.76 -1.64
CA GLU A 216 18.74 -13.36 -1.95
C GLU A 216 17.52 -12.52 -1.55
N TRP A 217 17.75 -11.24 -1.22
CA TRP A 217 16.68 -10.30 -0.95
C TRP A 217 16.15 -9.71 -2.26
N ILE A 218 14.88 -9.91 -2.49
CA ILE A 218 14.20 -9.33 -3.65
C ILE A 218 13.06 -8.42 -3.19
N SER A 219 12.65 -7.54 -4.09
CA SER A 219 11.62 -6.57 -3.81
C SER A 219 10.52 -6.58 -4.86
N GLY A 220 9.35 -6.13 -4.47
CA GLY A 220 8.22 -5.91 -5.36
C GLY A 220 7.52 -4.61 -5.07
N LEU A 221 6.90 -4.03 -6.08
CA LEU A 221 6.06 -2.85 -5.97
C LEU A 221 4.66 -3.20 -6.44
N THR A 222 3.70 -3.03 -5.54
CA THR A 222 2.27 -3.27 -5.79
C THR A 222 1.54 -1.95 -5.89
N PHE A 223 0.82 -1.75 -6.99
CA PHE A 223 -0.19 -0.70 -7.12
C PHE A 223 -1.57 -1.33 -6.99
N SER A 224 -2.41 -0.80 -6.10
CA SER A 224 -3.75 -1.34 -5.90
C SER A 224 -4.81 -0.27 -5.69
N LEU A 225 -6.03 -0.64 -6.06
CA LEU A 225 -7.26 0.10 -5.79
C LEU A 225 -8.16 -0.74 -4.88
N ALA A 226 -8.91 -0.08 -4.02
CA ALA A 226 -9.88 -0.72 -3.14
C ALA A 226 -11.14 0.12 -3.04
N GLY A 227 -12.29 -0.54 -3.10
CA GLY A 227 -13.53 0.02 -2.56
C GLY A 227 -13.49 -0.13 -1.04
N VAL A 228 -13.98 0.86 -0.30
CA VAL A 228 -13.92 0.85 1.17
C VAL A 228 -15.31 1.15 1.71
N TRP A 229 -15.83 0.22 2.53
CA TRP A 229 -17.01 0.44 3.34
C TRP A 229 -16.61 0.62 4.79
N ARG A 230 -17.23 1.63 5.46
CA ARG A 230 -16.88 2.08 6.81
C ARG A 230 -18.09 2.13 7.72
N TRP A 231 -17.90 1.80 9.02
CA TRP A 231 -18.94 1.85 10.07
C TRP A 231 -18.34 2.11 11.47
#